data_9effda53f4f283102958566d772ee3dc
#
_entry.id   9effda53f4f283102958566d772ee3dc
#
_cell.length_a   1.000
_cell.length_b   1.000
_cell.length_c   1.000
_cell.angle_alpha   90.00
_cell.angle_beta   90.00
_cell.angle_gamma   90.00
#
_symmetry.space_group_name_H-M   'P 1'
#
loop_
_entity.id
_entity.type
_entity.pdbx_description
1 polymer ?
#
loop_
_entity_poly.entity_id
_entity_poly.type
_entity_poly.pdbx_seq_one_letter_code
_entity_poly.pdbx_strand_id
1 'polypeptide(L)'
;DGKVAGVRATDPNGLPIEYRCRALIVATGGFGANSEMLAQYRPELREAVTTNQPGTQGDGILFSQAVGADTVDIDQIQVHPTVEQTTATLLSENIRGDGAILVNTDGVRFTNELLTRDRVSEAEWAQPGRGAFAVFDQSVHDNNLSVEEKFVSRGLIHVANTFEELAQKMGVPVDAFVNTVTSYNDNIANGVDDPMGRTKSLNPLEKAPYYALPVAPGVHHCMGGLRVNAAAEVLDADGNAIPGLFAAGEVTGGIHGGNRLGGNAVCDINVNGRQAQETACAYVFA
;
A
#
# COMPACT_ATOMS: atom_id res chain seq x y z
N ASP A 1 -14.54 33.28 -15.55
CA ASP A 1 -15.84 33.24 -14.80
C ASP A 1 -15.78 32.31 -13.58
N GLY A 2 -14.59 31.76 -13.21
CA GLY A 2 -14.41 30.87 -12.06
C GLY A 2 -15.08 29.49 -12.18
N LYS A 3 -15.32 29.03 -13.40
CA LYS A 3 -15.92 27.72 -13.72
C LYS A 3 -14.96 26.86 -14.54
N VAL A 4 -15.06 25.53 -14.40
CA VAL A 4 -14.42 24.61 -15.32
C VAL A 4 -14.93 24.84 -16.75
N ALA A 5 -14.03 24.98 -17.71
CA ALA A 5 -14.34 25.12 -19.13
C ALA A 5 -13.73 23.98 -19.96
N GLY A 6 -12.82 23.22 -19.37
CA GLY A 6 -12.15 22.12 -20.04
C GLY A 6 -10.84 21.74 -19.37
N VAL A 7 -10.11 20.83 -19.99
CA VAL A 7 -8.77 20.42 -19.59
C VAL A 7 -7.83 20.44 -20.80
N ARG A 8 -6.58 20.85 -20.56
CA ARG A 8 -5.50 20.75 -21.56
C ARG A 8 -4.64 19.55 -21.20
N ALA A 9 -4.30 18.78 -22.20
CA ALA A 9 -3.41 17.64 -22.10
C ALA A 9 -2.34 17.72 -23.20
N THR A 10 -1.32 16.91 -23.09
CA THR A 10 -0.30 16.74 -24.12
C THR A 10 -0.36 15.28 -24.59
N ASP A 11 -0.39 15.07 -25.90
CA ASP A 11 -0.37 13.72 -26.47
C ASP A 11 1.04 13.08 -26.37
N PRO A 12 1.20 11.77 -26.68
CA PRO A 12 2.50 11.12 -26.67
C PRO A 12 3.55 11.72 -27.60
N ASN A 13 3.14 12.52 -28.59
CA ASN A 13 4.03 13.21 -29.53
C ASN A 13 4.39 14.64 -29.05
N GLY A 14 3.90 15.05 -27.88
CA GLY A 14 4.14 16.38 -27.32
C GLY A 14 3.19 17.47 -27.86
N LEU A 15 2.12 17.09 -28.58
CA LEU A 15 1.16 18.05 -29.12
C LEU A 15 0.08 18.38 -28.10
N PRO A 16 -0.30 19.66 -27.93
CA PRO A 16 -1.36 20.05 -27.02
C PRO A 16 -2.74 19.60 -27.54
N ILE A 17 -3.51 19.03 -26.63
CA ILE A 17 -4.93 18.67 -26.85
C ILE A 17 -5.77 19.49 -25.87
N GLU A 18 -6.88 20.05 -26.35
CA GLU A 18 -7.86 20.74 -25.51
C GLU A 18 -9.19 19.99 -25.54
N TYR A 19 -9.66 19.57 -24.36
CA TYR A 19 -10.98 18.97 -24.17
C TYR A 19 -11.90 20.00 -23.51
N ARG A 20 -12.92 20.46 -24.19
CA ARG A 20 -13.92 21.38 -23.65
C ARG A 20 -15.03 20.60 -22.94
N CYS A 21 -15.35 20.98 -21.73
CA CYS A 21 -16.42 20.36 -20.95
C CYS A 21 -17.06 21.36 -19.99
N ARG A 22 -18.28 21.04 -19.55
CA ARG A 22 -19.00 21.81 -18.52
C ARG A 22 -18.71 21.28 -17.11
N ALA A 23 -18.29 20.03 -17.00
CA ALA A 23 -17.91 19.37 -15.77
C ALA A 23 -16.68 18.49 -16.01
N LEU A 24 -15.78 18.42 -15.03
CA LEU A 24 -14.59 17.59 -15.03
C LEU A 24 -14.60 16.73 -13.75
N ILE A 25 -14.51 15.41 -13.90
CA ILE A 25 -14.28 14.50 -12.79
C ILE A 25 -12.82 14.10 -12.79
N VAL A 26 -12.09 14.46 -11.74
CA VAL A 26 -10.68 14.08 -11.55
C VAL A 26 -10.65 12.71 -10.88
N ALA A 27 -10.10 11.71 -11.56
CA ALA A 27 -9.97 10.32 -11.10
C ALA A 27 -8.58 9.75 -11.43
N THR A 28 -7.55 10.56 -11.22
CA THR A 28 -6.18 10.32 -11.69
C THR A 28 -5.33 9.48 -10.74
N GLY A 29 -5.89 9.04 -9.61
CA GLY A 29 -5.14 8.39 -8.55
C GLY A 29 -4.31 9.36 -7.71
N GLY A 30 -3.48 8.81 -6.83
CA GLY A 30 -2.63 9.56 -5.91
C GLY A 30 -1.30 10.00 -6.53
N PHE A 31 -0.29 10.16 -5.67
CA PHE A 31 1.06 10.58 -6.06
C PHE A 31 2.17 9.61 -5.58
N GLY A 32 1.78 8.35 -5.31
CA GLY A 32 2.67 7.35 -4.71
C GLY A 32 3.89 6.94 -5.56
N ALA A 33 3.99 7.37 -6.83
CA ALA A 33 5.18 7.18 -7.67
C ALA A 33 5.98 8.48 -7.92
N ASN A 34 5.59 9.60 -7.29
CA ASN A 34 6.29 10.87 -7.39
C ASN A 34 7.21 11.07 -6.17
N SER A 35 8.49 10.71 -6.31
CA SER A 35 9.47 10.77 -5.22
C SER A 35 9.68 12.20 -4.67
N GLU A 36 9.52 13.22 -5.49
CA GLU A 36 9.67 14.61 -5.05
C GLU A 36 8.46 15.06 -4.23
N MET A 37 7.24 14.72 -4.68
CA MET A 37 6.02 15.01 -3.94
C MET A 37 5.95 14.19 -2.64
N LEU A 38 6.37 12.91 -2.67
CA LEU A 38 6.52 12.11 -1.45
C LEU A 38 7.49 12.78 -0.48
N ALA A 39 8.66 13.19 -0.93
CA ALA A 39 9.68 13.83 -0.09
C ALA A 39 9.26 15.21 0.44
N GLN A 40 8.38 15.92 -0.24
CA GLN A 40 7.83 17.19 0.24
C GLN A 40 7.01 16.99 1.53
N TYR A 41 6.26 15.91 1.63
CA TYR A 41 5.37 15.63 2.77
C TYR A 41 5.97 14.62 3.76
N ARG A 42 6.75 13.67 3.27
CA ARG A 42 7.40 12.60 4.05
C ARG A 42 8.83 12.39 3.53
N PRO A 43 9.82 13.21 3.95
CA PRO A 43 11.19 13.18 3.42
C PRO A 43 11.88 11.81 3.46
N GLU A 44 11.54 10.98 4.44
CA GLU A 44 12.04 9.62 4.60
C GLU A 44 11.58 8.64 3.52
N LEU A 45 10.56 9.00 2.74
CA LEU A 45 10.01 8.17 1.66
C LEU A 45 10.59 8.48 0.27
N ARG A 46 11.52 9.44 0.17
CA ARG A 46 12.10 9.85 -1.13
C ARG A 46 12.65 8.69 -1.97
N GLU A 47 13.32 7.76 -1.31
CA GLU A 47 13.98 6.61 -1.95
C GLU A 47 13.24 5.30 -1.72
N ALA A 48 12.05 5.34 -1.13
CA ALA A 48 11.26 4.15 -0.90
C ALA A 48 10.76 3.58 -2.24
N VAL A 49 10.81 2.26 -2.38
CA VAL A 49 10.14 1.59 -3.51
C VAL A 49 8.64 1.83 -3.43
N THR A 50 7.98 1.77 -4.57
CA THR A 50 6.53 1.98 -4.64
C THR A 50 5.85 0.86 -5.41
N THR A 51 4.71 0.42 -4.90
CA THR A 51 3.82 -0.53 -5.59
C THR A 51 2.94 0.15 -6.64
N ASN A 52 3.04 1.47 -6.75
CA ASN A 52 2.25 2.26 -7.68
C ASN A 52 2.76 2.15 -9.12
N GLN A 53 1.86 2.32 -10.07
CA GLN A 53 2.24 2.46 -11.48
C GLN A 53 3.04 3.77 -11.69
N PRO A 54 4.02 3.79 -12.62
CA PRO A 54 4.86 4.96 -12.86
C PRO A 54 4.10 6.26 -13.16
N GLY A 55 2.87 6.15 -13.69
CA GLY A 55 2.02 7.31 -13.97
C GLY A 55 1.28 7.89 -12.75
N THR A 56 1.42 7.32 -11.55
CA THR A 56 0.79 7.83 -10.33
C THR A 56 1.61 9.00 -9.76
N GLN A 57 1.58 10.14 -10.49
CA GLN A 57 2.47 11.28 -10.26
C GLN A 57 1.80 12.46 -9.52
N GLY A 58 0.50 12.38 -9.22
CA GLY A 58 -0.22 13.46 -8.54
C GLY A 58 -0.72 14.57 -9.47
N ASP A 59 -0.73 14.35 -10.78
CA ASP A 59 -1.10 15.37 -11.77
C ASP A 59 -2.47 15.99 -11.49
N GLY A 60 -3.46 15.16 -11.13
CA GLY A 60 -4.80 15.63 -10.80
C GLY A 60 -4.86 16.55 -9.58
N ILE A 61 -4.02 16.29 -8.58
CA ILE A 61 -3.89 17.16 -7.41
C ILE A 61 -3.26 18.48 -7.83
N LEU A 62 -2.14 18.43 -8.57
CA LEU A 62 -1.37 19.60 -8.96
C LEU A 62 -2.16 20.57 -9.86
N PHE A 63 -2.82 20.06 -10.92
CA PHE A 63 -3.60 20.96 -11.79
C PHE A 63 -4.86 21.48 -11.12
N SER A 64 -5.46 20.74 -10.17
CA SER A 64 -6.60 21.23 -9.40
C SER A 64 -6.19 22.32 -8.40
N GLN A 65 -5.04 22.16 -7.73
CA GLN A 65 -4.47 23.21 -6.88
C GLN A 65 -4.17 24.48 -7.66
N ALA A 66 -3.70 24.36 -8.91
CA ALA A 66 -3.44 25.50 -9.78
C ALA A 66 -4.70 26.34 -10.11
N VAL A 67 -5.89 25.79 -9.92
CA VAL A 67 -7.19 26.49 -10.06
C VAL A 67 -7.88 26.76 -8.72
N GLY A 68 -7.15 26.63 -7.61
CA GLY A 68 -7.59 27.01 -6.27
C GLY A 68 -8.17 25.87 -5.42
N ALA A 69 -8.05 24.60 -5.85
CA ALA A 69 -8.50 23.47 -5.04
C ALA A 69 -7.65 23.32 -3.77
N ASP A 70 -8.33 23.06 -2.66
CA ASP A 70 -7.71 22.70 -1.38
C ASP A 70 -7.41 21.20 -1.28
N THR A 71 -6.52 20.84 -0.38
CA THR A 71 -6.17 19.46 -0.07
C THR A 71 -6.32 19.17 1.41
N VAL A 72 -6.57 17.91 1.74
CA VAL A 72 -6.69 17.43 3.12
C VAL A 72 -5.87 16.17 3.30
N ASP A 73 -5.26 16.00 4.49
CA ASP A 73 -4.47 14.82 4.88
C ASP A 73 -3.34 14.48 3.88
N ILE A 74 -2.81 15.47 3.16
CA ILE A 74 -1.87 15.27 2.03
C ILE A 74 -0.57 14.57 2.47
N ASP A 75 -0.19 14.68 3.75
CA ASP A 75 0.96 14.02 4.38
C ASP A 75 0.66 12.58 4.81
N GLN A 76 -0.59 12.14 4.75
CA GLN A 76 -0.99 10.79 5.11
C GLN A 76 -0.68 9.83 3.94
N ILE A 77 0.54 9.29 3.95
CA ILE A 77 1.05 8.38 2.93
C ILE A 77 1.21 7.00 3.55
N GLN A 78 0.48 6.02 3.03
CA GLN A 78 0.54 4.64 3.50
C GLN A 78 1.74 3.90 2.93
N VAL A 79 2.51 3.28 3.81
CA VAL A 79 3.50 2.27 3.46
C VAL A 79 2.93 0.87 3.69
N HIS A 80 3.35 -0.09 2.89
CA HIS A 80 3.01 -1.50 3.07
C HIS A 80 4.26 -2.27 3.49
N PRO A 81 4.23 -3.04 4.59
CA PRO A 81 5.42 -3.68 5.14
C PRO A 81 6.02 -4.76 4.22
N THR A 82 5.21 -5.46 3.47
CA THR A 82 5.64 -6.64 2.71
C THR A 82 5.74 -6.35 1.21
N VAL A 83 6.73 -5.52 0.82
CA VAL A 83 7.06 -5.24 -0.59
C VAL A 83 8.41 -5.86 -0.92
N GLU A 84 8.47 -6.69 -1.96
CA GLU A 84 9.72 -7.19 -2.51
C GLU A 84 10.46 -6.04 -3.21
N GLN A 85 11.71 -5.79 -2.82
CA GLN A 85 12.40 -4.53 -3.11
C GLN A 85 13.00 -4.44 -4.51
N THR A 86 13.24 -5.56 -5.19
CA THR A 86 13.86 -5.57 -6.53
C THR A 86 12.87 -5.20 -7.62
N THR A 87 11.64 -5.66 -7.47
CA THR A 87 10.58 -5.51 -8.48
C THR A 87 9.40 -4.68 -7.99
N ALA A 88 9.46 -4.20 -6.75
CA ALA A 88 8.38 -3.51 -6.06
C ALA A 88 7.05 -4.31 -6.02
N THR A 89 7.15 -5.65 -6.08
CA THR A 89 5.98 -6.51 -6.08
C THR A 89 5.42 -6.68 -4.66
N LEU A 90 4.14 -6.40 -4.51
CA LEU A 90 3.43 -6.51 -3.24
C LEU A 90 3.18 -7.97 -2.87
N LEU A 91 3.65 -8.40 -1.70
CA LEU A 91 3.14 -9.58 -1.02
C LEU A 91 1.88 -9.20 -0.24
N SER A 92 0.76 -9.79 -0.61
CA SER A 92 -0.56 -9.46 -0.04
C SER A 92 -0.61 -9.67 1.48
N GLU A 93 -1.42 -8.87 2.16
CA GLU A 93 -1.70 -9.02 3.60
C GLU A 93 -2.25 -10.39 3.98
N ASN A 94 -2.92 -11.08 3.05
CA ASN A 94 -3.47 -12.42 3.29
C ASN A 94 -2.41 -13.37 3.81
N ILE A 95 -1.18 -13.30 3.30
CA ILE A 95 -0.06 -14.16 3.74
C ILE A 95 0.17 -14.05 5.25
N ARG A 96 0.18 -12.81 5.79
CA ARG A 96 0.31 -12.58 7.23
C ARG A 96 -0.96 -13.02 7.97
N GLY A 97 -2.12 -12.75 7.37
CA GLY A 97 -3.43 -13.21 7.87
C GLY A 97 -3.55 -14.74 7.96
N ASP A 98 -2.92 -15.46 7.04
CA ASP A 98 -2.96 -16.92 6.96
C ASP A 98 -1.87 -17.60 7.81
N GLY A 99 -0.95 -16.87 8.42
CA GLY A 99 0.00 -17.45 9.36
C GLY A 99 1.47 -17.07 9.17
N ALA A 100 1.85 -16.36 8.10
CA ALA A 100 3.24 -15.96 7.93
C ALA A 100 3.75 -15.13 9.11
N ILE A 101 5.03 -15.29 9.43
CA ILE A 101 5.76 -14.52 10.44
C ILE A 101 6.81 -13.64 9.76
N LEU A 102 7.22 -12.56 10.44
CA LEU A 102 8.30 -11.68 9.98
C LEU A 102 9.56 -11.92 10.83
N VAL A 103 10.65 -12.22 10.14
CA VAL A 103 11.95 -12.55 10.75
C VAL A 103 13.01 -11.59 10.21
N ASN A 104 13.83 -11.01 11.10
CA ASN A 104 14.91 -10.10 10.73
C ASN A 104 16.19 -10.86 10.27
N THR A 105 17.23 -10.12 9.91
CA THR A 105 18.50 -10.69 9.46
C THR A 105 19.29 -11.40 10.57
N ASP A 106 18.92 -11.25 11.84
CA ASP A 106 19.47 -12.02 12.94
C ASP A 106 18.76 -13.35 13.18
N GLY A 107 17.78 -13.68 12.33
CA GLY A 107 16.98 -14.90 12.44
C GLY A 107 15.88 -14.85 13.52
N VAL A 108 15.50 -13.65 13.96
CA VAL A 108 14.57 -13.44 15.09
C VAL A 108 13.27 -12.80 14.63
N ARG A 109 12.13 -13.33 15.11
CA ARG A 109 10.81 -12.71 14.97
C ARG A 109 10.71 -11.50 15.90
N PHE A 110 10.20 -10.37 15.42
CA PHE A 110 10.33 -9.08 16.12
C PHE A 110 9.02 -8.29 16.29
N THR A 111 7.91 -8.75 15.72
CA THR A 111 6.64 -8.01 15.75
C THR A 111 5.43 -8.92 15.71
N ASN A 112 4.27 -8.36 16.04
CA ASN A 112 2.97 -8.95 15.70
C ASN A 112 2.62 -8.54 14.27
N GLU A 113 2.60 -9.49 13.38
CA GLU A 113 2.38 -9.30 11.94
C GLU A 113 0.96 -8.82 11.59
N LEU A 114 0.03 -8.93 12.53
CA LEU A 114 -1.37 -8.51 12.34
C LEU A 114 -1.65 -7.08 12.82
N LEU A 115 -0.64 -6.36 13.29
CA LEU A 115 -0.76 -4.93 13.54
C LEU A 115 -1.02 -4.18 12.22
N THR A 116 -1.41 -2.91 12.34
CA THR A 116 -1.64 -2.05 11.19
C THR A 116 -0.38 -1.86 10.34
N ARG A 117 -0.54 -1.55 9.05
CA ARG A 117 0.57 -1.46 8.09
C ARG A 117 1.69 -0.54 8.56
N ASP A 118 1.33 0.63 9.10
CA ASP A 118 2.25 1.61 9.66
C ASP A 118 3.08 1.02 10.82
N ARG A 119 2.43 0.32 11.76
CA ARG A 119 3.10 -0.26 12.93
C ARG A 119 4.07 -1.38 12.56
N VAL A 120 3.67 -2.24 11.62
CA VAL A 120 4.56 -3.30 11.13
C VAL A 120 5.73 -2.70 10.36
N SER A 121 5.48 -1.69 9.52
CA SER A 121 6.54 -0.99 8.78
C SER A 121 7.52 -0.26 9.70
N GLU A 122 7.05 0.39 10.77
CA GLU A 122 7.90 1.00 11.80
C GLU A 122 8.79 -0.06 12.47
N ALA A 123 8.21 -1.22 12.82
CA ALA A 123 8.96 -2.32 13.42
C ALA A 123 10.03 -2.88 12.47
N GLU A 124 9.76 -3.00 11.17
CA GLU A 124 10.74 -3.42 10.16
C GLU A 124 11.86 -2.38 9.97
N TRP A 125 11.53 -1.10 9.91
CA TRP A 125 12.54 -0.05 9.79
C TRP A 125 13.48 0.04 10.99
N ALA A 126 13.03 -0.45 12.15
CA ALA A 126 13.85 -0.55 13.35
C ALA A 126 14.82 -1.77 13.32
N GLN A 127 14.64 -2.73 12.39
CA GLN A 127 15.50 -3.90 12.30
C GLN A 127 16.81 -3.60 11.54
N PRO A 128 17.87 -4.40 11.74
CA PRO A 128 19.07 -4.36 10.92
C PRO A 128 18.71 -4.52 9.44
N GLY A 129 19.24 -3.66 8.58
CA GLY A 129 18.91 -3.67 7.13
C GLY A 129 17.56 -3.07 6.79
N ARG A 130 16.76 -2.62 7.78
CA ARG A 130 15.47 -1.94 7.61
C ARG A 130 14.43 -2.77 6.82
N GLY A 131 14.49 -4.09 6.94
CA GLY A 131 13.63 -5.05 6.27
C GLY A 131 13.55 -6.36 7.03
N ALA A 132 12.86 -7.31 6.45
CA ALA A 132 12.60 -8.62 7.04
C ALA A 132 12.49 -9.72 5.97
N PHE A 133 12.33 -10.94 6.43
CA PHE A 133 11.84 -12.06 5.62
C PHE A 133 10.41 -12.40 6.05
N ALA A 134 9.49 -12.43 5.10
CA ALA A 134 8.18 -13.03 5.32
C ALA A 134 8.32 -14.55 5.17
N VAL A 135 8.20 -15.24 6.32
CA VAL A 135 8.40 -16.70 6.41
C VAL A 135 7.06 -17.40 6.57
N PHE A 136 6.81 -18.43 5.77
CA PHE A 136 5.59 -19.22 5.79
C PHE A 136 5.83 -20.64 5.25
N ASP A 137 4.86 -21.51 5.45
CA ASP A 137 4.90 -22.90 5.02
C ASP A 137 4.00 -23.19 3.80
N GLN A 138 3.98 -24.44 3.35
CA GLN A 138 3.16 -24.88 2.22
C GLN A 138 1.65 -24.65 2.45
N SER A 139 1.17 -24.68 3.69
CA SER A 139 -0.26 -24.46 3.97
C SER A 139 -0.69 -23.03 3.64
N VAL A 140 0.16 -22.06 3.98
CA VAL A 140 -0.06 -20.64 3.64
C VAL A 140 0.08 -20.42 2.12
N HIS A 141 1.06 -21.08 1.47
CA HIS A 141 1.22 -21.04 0.02
C HIS A 141 -0.02 -21.57 -0.71
N ASP A 142 -0.56 -22.72 -0.30
CA ASP A 142 -1.74 -23.36 -0.91
C ASP A 142 -2.98 -22.44 -0.88
N ASN A 143 -3.09 -21.59 0.15
CA ASN A 143 -4.15 -20.59 0.26
C ASN A 143 -3.89 -19.34 -0.59
N ASN A 144 -2.65 -19.15 -1.07
CA ASN A 144 -2.20 -17.91 -1.73
C ASN A 144 -1.49 -18.20 -3.05
N LEU A 145 -2.16 -18.88 -3.98
CA LEU A 145 -1.60 -19.37 -5.25
C LEU A 145 -0.89 -18.30 -6.10
N SER A 146 -1.22 -17.02 -5.92
CA SER A 146 -0.52 -15.93 -6.60
C SER A 146 0.96 -15.80 -6.20
N VAL A 147 1.40 -16.43 -5.12
CA VAL A 147 2.80 -16.49 -4.68
C VAL A 147 3.65 -17.25 -5.69
N GLU A 148 3.11 -18.33 -6.26
CA GLU A 148 3.80 -19.12 -7.28
C GLU A 148 4.20 -18.27 -8.48
N GLU A 149 3.24 -17.56 -9.07
CA GLU A 149 3.48 -16.73 -10.26
C GLU A 149 4.34 -15.49 -9.93
N LYS A 150 4.04 -14.82 -8.82
CA LYS A 150 4.66 -13.53 -8.51
C LYS A 150 6.10 -13.67 -7.99
N PHE A 151 6.40 -14.73 -7.28
CA PHE A 151 7.68 -14.85 -6.56
C PHE A 151 8.43 -16.14 -6.82
N VAL A 152 7.79 -17.32 -6.75
CA VAL A 152 8.51 -18.62 -6.88
C VAL A 152 9.05 -18.79 -8.29
N SER A 153 8.19 -18.70 -9.31
CA SER A 153 8.60 -18.86 -10.73
C SER A 153 9.61 -17.80 -11.19
N ARG A 154 9.70 -16.68 -10.47
CA ARG A 154 10.63 -15.59 -10.76
C ARG A 154 11.94 -15.66 -9.96
N GLY A 155 12.06 -16.63 -9.06
CA GLY A 155 13.26 -16.81 -8.22
C GLY A 155 13.46 -15.70 -7.18
N LEU A 156 12.39 -14.99 -6.79
CA LEU A 156 12.44 -13.88 -5.83
C LEU A 156 12.31 -14.35 -4.36
N ILE A 157 11.95 -15.59 -4.14
CA ILE A 157 11.69 -16.19 -2.82
C ILE A 157 12.60 -17.39 -2.59
N HIS A 158 13.08 -17.55 -1.37
CA HIS A 158 13.81 -18.73 -0.94
C HIS A 158 12.82 -19.85 -0.62
N VAL A 159 13.12 -21.08 -1.11
CA VAL A 159 12.30 -22.27 -0.86
C VAL A 159 13.21 -23.39 -0.37
N ALA A 160 12.84 -24.07 0.71
CA ALA A 160 13.62 -25.15 1.32
C ALA A 160 12.72 -26.20 1.98
N ASN A 161 13.25 -27.40 2.18
CA ASN A 161 12.52 -28.48 2.83
C ASN A 161 12.76 -28.56 4.36
N THR A 162 13.78 -27.87 4.85
CA THR A 162 14.07 -27.75 6.30
C THR A 162 14.31 -26.30 6.69
N PHE A 163 14.19 -25.98 7.97
CA PHE A 163 14.47 -24.65 8.47
C PHE A 163 15.95 -24.29 8.39
N GLU A 164 16.85 -25.26 8.57
CA GLU A 164 18.28 -25.07 8.44
C GLU A 164 18.66 -24.66 7.01
N GLU A 165 18.13 -25.38 5.99
CA GLU A 165 18.33 -25.02 4.59
C GLU A 165 17.74 -23.64 4.27
N LEU A 166 16.57 -23.31 4.83
CA LEU A 166 15.95 -22.00 4.60
C LEU A 166 16.80 -20.89 5.19
N ALA A 167 17.29 -21.06 6.44
CA ALA A 167 18.19 -20.10 7.09
C ALA A 167 19.46 -19.85 6.28
N GLN A 168 20.06 -20.93 5.74
CA GLN A 168 21.25 -20.82 4.89
C GLN A 168 20.96 -20.01 3.61
N LYS A 169 19.81 -20.24 2.96
CA LYS A 169 19.39 -19.49 1.77
C LYS A 169 19.07 -18.03 2.07
N MET A 170 18.50 -17.74 3.24
CA MET A 170 18.25 -16.39 3.72
C MET A 170 19.56 -15.66 4.11
N GLY A 171 20.63 -16.40 4.42
CA GLY A 171 21.88 -15.82 4.91
C GLY A 171 21.78 -15.35 6.37
N VAL A 172 20.89 -15.95 7.17
CA VAL A 172 20.70 -15.64 8.59
C VAL A 172 21.36 -16.70 9.49
N PRO A 173 21.64 -16.40 10.78
CA PRO A 173 22.16 -17.40 11.71
C PRO A 173 21.22 -18.59 11.87
N VAL A 174 21.69 -19.79 11.50
CA VAL A 174 20.87 -21.00 11.45
C VAL A 174 20.23 -21.31 12.80
N ASP A 175 21.03 -21.36 13.86
CA ASP A 175 20.55 -21.72 15.19
C ASP A 175 19.50 -20.71 15.71
N ALA A 176 19.69 -19.43 15.45
CA ALA A 176 18.76 -18.38 15.86
C ALA A 176 17.42 -18.54 15.14
N PHE A 177 17.45 -18.76 13.83
CA PHE A 177 16.23 -18.94 13.03
C PHE A 177 15.46 -20.22 13.41
N VAL A 178 16.17 -21.34 13.52
CA VAL A 178 15.56 -22.63 13.94
C VAL A 178 14.93 -22.48 15.32
N ASN A 179 15.64 -21.88 16.28
CA ASN A 179 15.08 -21.62 17.61
C ASN A 179 13.85 -20.71 17.56
N THR A 180 13.85 -19.69 16.70
CA THR A 180 12.71 -18.78 16.52
C THR A 180 11.47 -19.55 16.06
N VAL A 181 11.59 -20.37 15.00
CA VAL A 181 10.45 -21.11 14.46
C VAL A 181 10.01 -22.22 15.40
N THR A 182 10.95 -22.97 16.01
CA THR A 182 10.63 -24.02 16.99
C THR A 182 9.89 -23.44 18.18
N SER A 183 10.38 -22.35 18.78
CA SER A 183 9.70 -21.70 19.90
C SER A 183 8.33 -21.16 19.53
N TYR A 184 8.16 -20.63 18.32
CA TYR A 184 6.86 -20.19 17.80
C TYR A 184 5.87 -21.36 17.72
N ASN A 185 6.28 -22.49 17.13
CA ASN A 185 5.46 -23.69 17.00
C ASN A 185 5.14 -24.31 18.38
N ASP A 186 6.14 -24.40 19.27
CA ASP A 186 5.96 -24.95 20.62
C ASP A 186 4.99 -24.12 21.47
N ASN A 187 5.05 -22.79 21.38
CA ASN A 187 4.12 -21.88 22.07
C ASN A 187 2.69 -22.15 21.62
N ILE A 188 2.47 -22.31 20.32
CA ILE A 188 1.14 -22.62 19.75
C ILE A 188 0.66 -24.00 20.25
N ALA A 189 1.50 -25.03 20.16
CA ALA A 189 1.16 -26.39 20.56
C ALA A 189 0.81 -26.50 22.06
N ASN A 190 1.47 -25.69 22.90
CA ASN A 190 1.27 -25.67 24.35
C ASN A 190 0.24 -24.64 24.82
N GLY A 191 -0.39 -23.88 23.91
CA GLY A 191 -1.37 -22.85 24.26
C GLY A 191 -0.77 -21.68 25.04
N VAL A 192 0.53 -21.40 24.82
CA VAL A 192 1.23 -20.26 25.44
C VAL A 192 0.91 -19.01 24.62
N ASP A 193 0.62 -17.91 25.32
CA ASP A 193 0.38 -16.62 24.69
C ASP A 193 1.60 -16.18 23.85
N ASP A 194 1.32 -15.67 22.65
CA ASP A 194 2.38 -15.19 21.76
C ASP A 194 3.12 -13.99 22.38
N PRO A 195 4.47 -14.05 22.52
CA PRO A 195 5.24 -12.98 23.15
C PRO A 195 5.16 -11.64 22.39
N MET A 196 4.79 -11.65 21.11
CA MET A 196 4.55 -10.44 20.32
C MET A 196 3.10 -9.94 20.40
N GLY A 197 2.24 -10.61 21.17
CA GLY A 197 0.84 -10.23 21.38
C GLY A 197 -0.09 -10.54 20.20
N ARG A 198 0.29 -11.46 19.32
CA ARG A 198 -0.59 -11.95 18.24
C ARG A 198 -1.59 -12.95 18.86
N THR A 199 -2.88 -12.67 18.68
CA THR A 199 -3.96 -13.46 19.28
C THR A 199 -4.82 -14.22 18.26
N LYS A 200 -4.54 -14.04 16.96
CA LYS A 200 -5.29 -14.68 15.86
C LYS A 200 -4.32 -15.23 14.82
N SER A 201 -4.80 -16.19 14.03
CA SER A 201 -4.02 -16.78 12.95
C SER A 201 -2.64 -17.28 13.43
N LEU A 202 -2.62 -17.87 14.60
CA LEU A 202 -1.45 -18.55 15.16
C LEU A 202 -1.41 -19.95 14.56
N ASN A 203 -0.89 -20.04 13.33
CA ASN A 203 -0.74 -21.28 12.59
C ASN A 203 0.74 -21.72 12.68
N PRO A 204 1.03 -22.96 13.16
CA PRO A 204 2.40 -23.43 13.20
C PRO A 204 2.95 -23.63 11.79
N LEU A 205 4.24 -23.44 11.62
CA LEU A 205 4.97 -23.70 10.38
C LEU A 205 5.45 -25.15 10.40
N GLU A 206 4.66 -26.09 9.85
CA GLU A 206 4.94 -27.53 9.95
C GLU A 206 4.99 -28.27 8.62
N LYS A 207 4.43 -27.66 7.56
CA LYS A 207 4.29 -28.34 6.26
C LYS A 207 5.34 -27.83 5.27
N ALA A 208 6.35 -28.65 5.03
CA ALA A 208 7.34 -28.34 3.96
C ALA A 208 6.68 -28.38 2.56
N PRO A 209 7.25 -27.69 1.57
CA PRO A 209 8.39 -26.79 1.68
C PRO A 209 8.07 -25.50 2.44
N TYR A 210 9.12 -24.88 2.97
CA TYR A 210 9.07 -23.58 3.66
C TYR A 210 9.56 -22.47 2.73
N TYR A 211 9.01 -21.28 2.90
CA TYR A 211 9.24 -20.14 2.03
C TYR A 211 9.73 -18.93 2.86
N ALA A 212 10.64 -18.15 2.30
CA ALA A 212 11.10 -16.90 2.87
C ALA A 212 11.28 -15.85 1.77
N LEU A 213 10.42 -14.83 1.76
CA LEU A 213 10.50 -13.72 0.83
C LEU A 213 11.19 -12.53 1.50
N PRO A 214 12.30 -12.01 0.95
CA PRO A 214 12.88 -10.75 1.40
C PRO A 214 11.88 -9.60 1.15
N VAL A 215 11.55 -8.85 2.19
CA VAL A 215 10.60 -7.74 2.13
C VAL A 215 11.09 -6.55 2.92
N ALA A 216 10.64 -5.36 2.53
CA ALA A 216 10.75 -4.16 3.33
C ALA A 216 9.57 -3.23 3.03
N PRO A 217 9.36 -2.18 3.86
CA PRO A 217 8.28 -1.23 3.61
C PRO A 217 8.43 -0.49 2.29
N GLY A 218 7.32 -0.36 1.55
CA GLY A 218 7.24 0.42 0.31
C GLY A 218 5.97 1.28 0.27
N VAL A 219 6.02 2.37 -0.49
CA VAL A 219 4.86 3.26 -0.69
C VAL A 219 3.76 2.51 -1.42
N HIS A 220 2.52 2.64 -0.92
CA HIS A 220 1.41 1.85 -1.45
C HIS A 220 0.16 2.66 -1.79
N HIS A 221 -0.23 3.64 -0.97
CA HIS A 221 -1.45 4.41 -1.16
C HIS A 221 -1.33 5.81 -0.55
N CYS A 222 -1.90 6.81 -1.21
CA CYS A 222 -2.04 8.15 -0.65
C CYS A 222 -3.44 8.28 -0.04
N MET A 223 -3.55 8.50 1.28
CA MET A 223 -4.84 8.76 1.93
C MET A 223 -5.25 10.23 1.81
N GLY A 224 -4.27 11.10 1.61
CA GLY A 224 -4.49 12.52 1.38
C GLY A 224 -4.63 12.87 -0.08
N GLY A 225 -5.31 14.00 -0.36
CA GLY A 225 -5.58 14.46 -1.71
C GLY A 225 -6.51 15.66 -1.73
N LEU A 226 -7.23 15.85 -2.83
CA LEU A 226 -8.19 16.93 -3.00
C LEU A 226 -9.28 16.87 -1.93
N ARG A 227 -9.60 18.03 -1.37
CA ARG A 227 -10.71 18.18 -0.44
C ARG A 227 -12.02 18.18 -1.20
N VAL A 228 -12.93 17.26 -0.85
CA VAL A 228 -14.25 17.14 -1.48
C VAL A 228 -15.36 17.16 -0.43
N ASN A 229 -16.56 17.57 -0.84
CA ASN A 229 -17.76 17.42 -0.02
C ASN A 229 -18.50 16.10 -0.30
N ALA A 230 -19.61 15.85 0.41
CA ALA A 230 -20.41 14.63 0.23
C ALA A 230 -21.02 14.47 -1.18
N ALA A 231 -21.06 15.52 -1.97
CA ALA A 231 -21.49 15.51 -3.37
C ALA A 231 -20.32 15.27 -4.35
N ALA A 232 -19.11 14.97 -3.84
CA ALA A 232 -17.88 14.83 -4.60
C ALA A 232 -17.43 16.10 -5.36
N GLU A 233 -17.94 17.29 -4.98
CA GLU A 233 -17.46 18.56 -5.50
C GLU A 233 -16.14 18.93 -4.84
N VAL A 234 -15.15 19.35 -5.63
CA VAL A 234 -13.85 19.81 -5.13
C VAL A 234 -14.01 21.17 -4.48
N LEU A 235 -13.42 21.34 -3.30
CA LEU A 235 -13.53 22.57 -2.50
C LEU A 235 -12.27 23.44 -2.61
N ASP A 236 -12.45 24.74 -2.51
CA ASP A 236 -11.39 25.71 -2.28
C ASP A 236 -11.01 25.81 -0.78
N ALA A 237 -10.03 26.64 -0.45
CA ALA A 237 -9.55 26.84 0.92
C ALA A 237 -10.62 27.44 1.85
N ASP A 238 -11.60 28.15 1.31
CA ASP A 238 -12.72 28.73 2.06
C ASP A 238 -13.86 27.72 2.25
N GLY A 239 -13.76 26.53 1.65
CA GLY A 239 -14.75 25.46 1.70
C GLY A 239 -15.89 25.61 0.69
N ASN A 240 -15.75 26.48 -0.29
CA ASN A 240 -16.72 26.63 -1.38
C ASN A 240 -16.41 25.61 -2.50
N ALA A 241 -17.46 25.08 -3.13
CA ALA A 241 -17.29 24.21 -4.30
C ALA A 241 -16.76 25.01 -5.51
N ILE A 242 -15.74 24.46 -6.19
CA ILE A 242 -15.26 24.98 -7.47
C ILE A 242 -16.24 24.55 -8.56
N PRO A 243 -16.95 25.48 -9.23
CA PRO A 243 -18.04 25.12 -10.12
C PRO A 243 -17.61 24.26 -11.29
N GLY A 244 -18.20 23.06 -11.41
CA GLY A 244 -17.91 22.08 -12.47
C GLY A 244 -16.69 21.22 -12.22
N LEU A 245 -16.04 21.28 -11.04
CA LEU A 245 -14.92 20.41 -10.67
C LEU A 245 -15.35 19.38 -9.63
N PHE A 246 -15.17 18.10 -9.96
CA PHE A 246 -15.49 16.94 -9.13
C PHE A 246 -14.28 16.02 -9.01
N ALA A 247 -14.19 15.24 -7.95
CA ALA A 247 -13.13 14.25 -7.82
C ALA A 247 -13.61 13.00 -7.06
N ALA A 248 -13.01 11.85 -7.37
CA ALA A 248 -13.26 10.59 -6.68
C ALA A 248 -12.07 9.63 -6.75
N GLY A 249 -11.97 8.74 -5.77
CA GLY A 249 -10.90 7.76 -5.65
C GLY A 249 -9.66 8.32 -4.98
N GLU A 250 -8.51 7.69 -5.17
CA GLU A 250 -7.26 8.00 -4.45
C GLU A 250 -6.72 9.43 -4.65
N VAL A 251 -7.25 10.17 -5.62
CA VAL A 251 -6.95 11.60 -5.80
C VAL A 251 -7.57 12.48 -4.71
N THR A 252 -8.56 11.94 -3.96
CA THR A 252 -9.27 12.66 -2.89
C THR A 252 -8.73 12.30 -1.52
N GLY A 253 -8.72 13.26 -0.60
CA GLY A 253 -8.32 13.06 0.79
C GLY A 253 -9.50 13.05 1.76
N GLY A 254 -9.22 12.76 3.04
CA GLY A 254 -10.20 12.83 4.13
C GLY A 254 -11.10 11.59 4.30
N ILE A 255 -10.97 10.57 3.46
CA ILE A 255 -11.84 9.37 3.49
C ILE A 255 -11.24 8.27 4.38
N HIS A 256 -9.95 8.04 4.28
CA HIS A 256 -9.28 6.88 4.90
C HIS A 256 -8.52 7.21 6.20
N GLY A 257 -8.49 8.47 6.62
CA GLY A 257 -7.71 8.91 7.78
C GLY A 257 -6.21 8.64 7.62
N GLY A 258 -5.52 8.38 8.73
CA GLY A 258 -4.06 8.22 8.73
C GLY A 258 -3.55 6.88 8.20
N ASN A 259 -4.41 5.84 8.08
CA ASN A 259 -3.98 4.52 7.62
C ASN A 259 -5.15 3.67 7.11
N ARG A 260 -5.22 3.49 5.79
CA ARG A 260 -6.31 2.78 5.12
C ARG A 260 -6.29 1.27 5.42
N LEU A 261 -7.43 0.71 5.77
CA LEU A 261 -7.62 -0.73 5.87
C LEU A 261 -7.59 -1.38 4.48
N GLY A 262 -6.94 -2.56 4.37
CA GLY A 262 -6.84 -3.32 3.13
C GLY A 262 -8.20 -3.57 2.47
N GLY A 263 -8.29 -3.39 1.15
CA GLY A 263 -9.52 -3.54 0.37
C GLY A 263 -10.44 -2.31 0.32
N ASN A 264 -10.40 -1.40 1.31
CA ASN A 264 -11.33 -0.27 1.38
C ASN A 264 -11.22 0.73 0.21
N ALA A 265 -10.07 0.81 -0.47
CA ALA A 265 -9.96 1.61 -1.69
C ALA A 265 -10.95 1.18 -2.78
N VAL A 266 -11.25 -0.14 -2.89
CA VAL A 266 -12.21 -0.65 -3.88
C VAL A 266 -13.63 -0.19 -3.55
N CYS A 267 -14.01 -0.16 -2.27
CA CYS A 267 -15.30 0.39 -1.84
C CYS A 267 -15.38 1.89 -2.14
N ASP A 268 -14.34 2.64 -1.76
CA ASP A 268 -14.24 4.08 -2.00
C ASP A 268 -14.42 4.45 -3.47
N ILE A 269 -13.63 3.89 -4.37
CA ILE A 269 -13.68 4.24 -5.80
C ILE A 269 -15.05 3.91 -6.43
N ASN A 270 -15.75 2.87 -5.96
CA ASN A 270 -17.07 2.52 -6.46
C ASN A 270 -18.15 3.47 -5.93
N VAL A 271 -18.15 3.74 -4.63
CA VAL A 271 -19.18 4.59 -4.00
C VAL A 271 -19.01 6.04 -4.42
N ASN A 272 -17.80 6.60 -4.22
CA ASN A 272 -17.55 8.02 -4.49
C ASN A 272 -17.44 8.30 -6.00
N GLY A 273 -16.97 7.34 -6.81
CA GLY A 273 -17.01 7.44 -8.28
C GLY A 273 -18.42 7.54 -8.82
N ARG A 274 -19.35 6.76 -8.26
CA ARG A 274 -20.78 6.86 -8.60
C ARG A 274 -21.36 8.20 -8.15
N GLN A 275 -21.06 8.64 -6.93
CA GLN A 275 -21.52 9.94 -6.41
C GLN A 275 -21.03 11.09 -7.30
N ALA A 276 -19.75 11.09 -7.67
CA ALA A 276 -19.18 12.11 -8.55
C ALA A 276 -19.89 12.16 -9.92
N GLN A 277 -20.19 10.99 -10.49
CA GLN A 277 -20.92 10.89 -11.75
C GLN A 277 -22.35 11.44 -11.64
N GLU A 278 -23.10 11.07 -10.59
CA GLU A 278 -24.48 11.53 -10.40
C GLU A 278 -24.53 13.04 -10.22
N THR A 279 -23.63 13.62 -9.41
CA THR A 279 -23.56 15.07 -9.19
C THR A 279 -23.12 15.83 -10.44
N ALA A 280 -22.07 15.36 -11.12
CA ALA A 280 -21.59 15.99 -12.36
C ALA A 280 -22.66 15.98 -13.45
N CYS A 281 -23.44 14.91 -13.60
CA CYS A 281 -24.57 14.84 -14.53
C CYS A 281 -25.65 15.86 -14.15
N ALA A 282 -26.05 15.93 -12.88
CA ALA A 282 -27.02 16.91 -12.43
C ALA A 282 -26.56 18.35 -12.72
N TYR A 283 -25.27 18.64 -12.44
CA TYR A 283 -24.68 19.96 -12.74
C TYR A 283 -24.70 20.32 -14.24
N VAL A 284 -24.44 19.34 -15.11
CA VAL A 284 -24.42 19.58 -16.58
C VAL A 284 -25.84 19.81 -17.13
N PHE A 285 -26.86 19.16 -16.57
CA PHE A 285 -28.23 19.20 -17.11
C PHE A 285 -29.15 20.18 -16.36
N ALA A 286 -28.65 20.85 -15.31
CA ALA A 286 -29.33 21.99 -14.67
C ALA A 286 -29.20 23.24 -15.53
#